data_f4779b6a7006cc8c19848f2458305ac1
#
_entry.id   f4779b6a7006cc8c19848f2458305ac1
#
_cell.length_a   1.000
_cell.length_b   1.000
_cell.length_c   1.000
_cell.angle_alpha   90.00
_cell.angle_beta   90.00
_cell.angle_gamma   90.00
#
_symmetry.space_group_name_H-M   'P 1'
#
loop_
_entity.id
_entity.type
_entity.pdbx_description
1 polymer ?
#
loop_
_entity_poly.entity_id
_entity_poly.type
_entity_poly.pdbx_seq_one_letter_code
_entity_poly.pdbx_strand_id
1 'polypeptide(L)'
;MSDVIQICLPLDVWYSKKKKFILNLNNYRNAYFRVLSIAKKVYTEELLPDLIDLPKLSEPVTLTYTYYAKTKRRIDISNPCSIIDKFACDALVKAGILKDDSFAQVTAVVYKFGG
;
A
#
# COMPACT_ATOMS: atom_id res chain seq x y z
N MET A 1 -12.49 8.98 -21.24
CA MET A 1 -11.04 8.73 -21.17
C MET A 1 -10.63 8.63 -19.71
N SER A 2 -9.99 7.54 -19.33
CA SER A 2 -9.61 7.35 -17.95
C SER A 2 -8.16 7.81 -17.74
N ASP A 3 -7.94 8.54 -16.66
CA ASP A 3 -6.61 8.96 -16.26
C ASP A 3 -5.97 7.88 -15.41
N VAL A 4 -4.68 7.68 -15.58
CA VAL A 4 -3.89 6.75 -14.78
C VAL A 4 -2.92 7.54 -13.93
N ILE A 5 -2.97 7.29 -12.63
CA ILE A 5 -2.04 7.88 -11.67
C ILE A 5 -1.13 6.76 -11.18
N GLN A 6 0.19 6.97 -11.25
CA GLN A 6 1.16 5.99 -10.79
C GLN A 6 1.94 6.53 -9.61
N ILE A 7 2.12 5.69 -8.60
CA ILE A 7 2.96 6.00 -7.45
C ILE A 7 3.82 4.78 -7.12
N CYS A 8 5.02 5.04 -6.62
CA CYS A 8 5.90 3.98 -6.13
C CYS A 8 5.62 3.75 -4.66
N LEU A 9 5.42 2.49 -4.29
CA LEU A 9 5.10 2.12 -2.92
C LEU A 9 6.26 1.37 -2.28
N PRO A 10 6.63 1.72 -1.05
CA PRO A 10 7.65 0.95 -0.32
C PRO A 10 7.19 -0.48 -0.05
N LEU A 11 8.14 -1.41 -0.07
CA LEU A 11 7.89 -2.83 0.27
C LEU A 11 8.14 -3.11 1.73
N ASP A 12 8.71 -2.17 2.43
CA ASP A 12 9.00 -2.28 3.86
C ASP A 12 9.00 -0.88 4.47
N VAL A 13 8.98 -0.84 5.80
CA VAL A 13 9.00 0.42 6.53
C VAL A 13 9.77 0.25 7.83
N TRP A 14 10.61 1.23 8.17
CA TRP A 14 11.34 1.27 9.42
C TRP A 14 10.45 1.90 10.49
N TYR A 15 10.02 1.10 11.46
CA TYR A 15 9.18 1.59 12.57
C TYR A 15 9.99 1.97 13.81
N SER A 16 11.30 1.68 13.78
CA SER A 16 12.26 2.18 14.74
C SER A 16 13.61 2.29 14.06
N LYS A 17 14.63 2.81 14.76
CA LYS A 17 15.97 2.98 14.18
C LYS A 17 16.60 1.66 13.73
N LYS A 18 16.22 0.53 14.34
CA LYS A 18 16.85 -0.76 14.10
C LYS A 18 15.89 -1.83 13.61
N LYS A 19 14.61 -1.53 13.52
CA LYS A 19 13.59 -2.54 13.21
C LYS A 19 12.80 -2.15 11.99
N LYS A 20 12.77 -3.07 11.02
CA LYS A 20 12.07 -2.91 9.77
C LYS A 20 10.88 -3.87 9.71
N PHE A 21 9.76 -3.39 9.21
CA PHE A 21 8.58 -4.20 8.94
C PHE A 21 8.49 -4.44 7.44
N ILE A 22 8.68 -5.69 7.03
CA ILE A 22 8.50 -6.09 5.63
C ILE A 22 7.03 -6.42 5.42
N LEU A 23 6.42 -5.81 4.40
CA LEU A 23 5.00 -5.96 4.14
C LEU A 23 4.71 -7.31 3.51
N ASN A 24 4.27 -8.26 4.32
CA ASN A 24 3.80 -9.56 3.89
C ASN A 24 2.82 -10.13 4.92
N LEU A 25 2.10 -11.19 4.50
CA LEU A 25 1.08 -11.79 5.36
C LEU A 25 1.65 -12.36 6.66
N ASN A 26 2.80 -13.02 6.59
CA ASN A 26 3.38 -13.63 7.78
C ASN A 26 3.69 -12.57 8.84
N ASN A 27 4.36 -11.50 8.45
CA ASN A 27 4.68 -10.41 9.37
C ASN A 27 3.43 -9.71 9.88
N TYR A 28 2.44 -9.53 9.01
CA TYR A 28 1.19 -8.88 9.39
C TYR A 28 0.43 -9.68 10.44
N ARG A 29 0.33 -11.00 10.26
CA ARG A 29 -0.38 -11.88 11.19
C ARG A 29 0.31 -12.00 12.55
N ASN A 30 1.65 -11.97 12.55
CA ASN A 30 2.44 -12.20 13.76
C ASN A 30 2.88 -10.94 14.48
N ALA A 31 2.66 -9.78 13.90
CA ALA A 31 3.08 -8.52 14.50
C ALA A 31 2.18 -8.12 15.66
N TYR A 32 2.81 -7.58 16.71
CA TYR A 32 2.09 -6.97 17.81
C TYR A 32 1.32 -5.75 17.28
N PHE A 33 0.09 -5.53 17.75
CA PHE A 33 -0.77 -4.50 17.19
C PHE A 33 -0.17 -3.09 17.24
N ARG A 34 0.64 -2.78 18.24
CA ARG A 34 1.32 -1.49 18.32
C ARG A 34 2.36 -1.30 17.23
N VAL A 35 3.05 -2.39 16.87
CA VAL A 35 4.01 -2.38 15.77
C VAL A 35 3.30 -2.09 14.46
N LEU A 36 2.16 -2.75 14.22
CA LEU A 36 1.37 -2.49 13.01
C LEU A 36 0.90 -1.04 12.95
N SER A 37 0.43 -0.51 14.07
CA SER A 37 -0.05 0.88 14.14
C SER A 37 1.06 1.86 13.81
N ILE A 38 2.25 1.67 14.38
CA ILE A 38 3.40 2.53 14.10
C ILE A 38 3.85 2.38 12.65
N ALA A 39 3.94 1.14 12.15
CA ALA A 39 4.36 0.88 10.78
C ALA A 39 3.43 1.55 9.77
N LYS A 40 2.12 1.45 9.98
CA LYS A 40 1.13 2.12 9.12
C LYS A 40 1.28 3.64 9.14
N LYS A 41 1.49 4.20 10.31
CA LYS A 41 1.68 5.64 10.47
C LYS A 41 2.93 6.11 9.73
N VAL A 42 4.05 5.43 9.92
CA VAL A 42 5.31 5.80 9.26
C VAL A 42 5.18 5.62 7.74
N TYR A 43 4.54 4.53 7.30
CA TYR A 43 4.29 4.30 5.88
C TYR A 43 3.51 5.46 5.25
N THR A 44 2.45 5.90 5.92
CA THR A 44 1.67 7.04 5.46
C THR A 44 2.52 8.31 5.40
N GLU A 45 3.33 8.58 6.43
CA GLU A 45 4.21 9.74 6.46
C GLU A 45 5.23 9.73 5.32
N GLU A 46 5.78 8.56 5.00
CA GLU A 46 6.73 8.42 3.89
C GLU A 46 6.07 8.67 2.54
N LEU A 47 4.80 8.31 2.39
CA LEU A 47 4.07 8.51 1.14
C LEU A 47 3.53 9.93 0.96
N LEU A 48 3.30 10.67 2.04
CA LEU A 48 2.69 11.98 1.96
C LEU A 48 3.32 12.94 0.94
N PRO A 49 4.65 13.05 0.83
CA PRO A 49 5.25 13.93 -0.19
C PRO A 49 4.83 13.59 -1.61
N ASP A 50 4.61 12.31 -1.92
CA ASP A 50 4.18 11.86 -3.23
C ASP A 50 2.67 11.97 -3.43
N LEU A 51 1.91 12.07 -2.34
CA LEU A 51 0.45 12.10 -2.39
C LEU A 51 -0.12 13.52 -2.35
N ILE A 52 0.63 14.47 -1.80
CA ILE A 52 0.10 15.80 -1.49
C ILE A 52 -0.38 16.56 -2.71
N ASP A 53 0.26 16.34 -3.87
CA ASP A 53 -0.09 17.02 -5.13
C ASP A 53 -1.06 16.23 -5.99
N LEU A 54 -1.49 15.06 -5.55
CA LEU A 54 -2.42 14.25 -6.32
C LEU A 54 -3.85 14.77 -6.16
N PRO A 55 -4.69 14.63 -7.20
CA PRO A 55 -6.07 15.07 -7.11
C PRO A 55 -6.88 14.19 -6.16
N LYS A 56 -7.86 14.79 -5.52
CA LYS A 56 -8.86 14.04 -4.75
C LYS A 56 -9.79 13.34 -5.73
N LEU A 57 -9.96 12.05 -5.53
CA LEU A 57 -10.79 11.24 -6.41
C LEU A 57 -12.16 11.04 -5.78
N SER A 58 -13.21 11.39 -6.51
CA SER A 58 -14.58 11.23 -6.02
C SER A 58 -15.32 10.09 -6.73
N GLU A 59 -14.77 9.61 -7.83
CA GLU A 59 -15.38 8.55 -8.63
C GLU A 59 -14.80 7.18 -8.26
N PRO A 60 -15.51 6.09 -8.65
CA PRO A 60 -14.97 4.76 -8.46
C PRO A 60 -13.63 4.55 -9.16
N VAL A 61 -12.73 3.82 -8.53
CA VAL A 61 -11.38 3.57 -9.05
C VAL A 61 -11.06 2.09 -9.04
N THR A 62 -10.14 1.70 -9.90
CA THR A 62 -9.48 0.40 -9.88
C THR A 62 -8.06 0.61 -9.38
N LEU A 63 -7.63 -0.21 -8.43
CA LEU A 63 -6.26 -0.20 -7.94
C LEU A 63 -5.50 -1.36 -8.56
N THR A 64 -4.38 -1.07 -9.20
CA THR A 64 -3.51 -2.09 -9.77
C THR A 64 -2.15 -2.00 -9.09
N TYR A 65 -1.74 -3.10 -8.47
CA TYR A 65 -0.44 -3.22 -7.82
C TYR A 65 0.47 -4.08 -8.69
N THR A 66 1.55 -3.48 -9.20
CA THR A 66 2.55 -4.22 -9.96
C THR A 66 3.75 -4.43 -9.05
N TYR A 67 4.02 -5.71 -8.74
CA TYR A 67 5.04 -6.08 -7.78
C TYR A 67 6.34 -6.42 -8.51
N TYR A 68 7.42 -5.74 -8.12
CA TYR A 68 8.76 -6.00 -8.62
C TYR A 68 9.56 -6.66 -7.51
N ALA A 69 9.91 -7.94 -7.71
CA ALA A 69 10.57 -8.74 -6.69
C ALA A 69 12.01 -8.27 -6.47
N LYS A 70 12.44 -8.23 -5.21
CA LYS A 70 13.83 -7.91 -4.87
C LYS A 70 14.77 -9.09 -5.11
N THR A 71 14.23 -10.30 -5.13
CA THR A 71 15.01 -11.53 -5.29
C THR A 71 14.33 -12.43 -6.32
N LYS A 72 15.06 -13.46 -6.79
CA LYS A 72 14.51 -14.45 -7.72
C LYS A 72 13.71 -15.56 -7.02
N ARG A 73 13.54 -15.47 -5.70
CA ARG A 73 12.76 -16.43 -4.94
C ARG A 73 11.32 -16.42 -5.39
N ARG A 74 10.75 -17.59 -5.60
CA ARG A 74 9.33 -17.70 -5.96
C ARG A 74 8.47 -17.35 -4.76
N ILE A 75 7.53 -16.43 -4.97
CA ILE A 75 6.54 -16.06 -3.96
C ILE A 75 5.18 -15.91 -4.63
N ASP A 76 4.15 -16.08 -3.84
CA ASP A 76 2.79 -15.77 -4.24
C ASP A 76 2.63 -14.24 -4.14
N ILE A 77 2.33 -13.56 -5.25
CA ILE A 77 2.25 -12.10 -5.26
C ILE A 77 1.14 -11.57 -4.36
N SER A 78 0.09 -12.33 -4.10
CA SER A 78 -0.96 -11.89 -3.17
C SER A 78 -0.45 -11.75 -1.74
N ASN A 79 0.62 -12.45 -1.39
CA ASN A 79 1.21 -12.39 -0.06
C ASN A 79 1.68 -10.96 0.28
N PRO A 80 2.65 -10.35 -0.46
CA PRO A 80 3.00 -8.96 -0.20
C PRO A 80 1.93 -7.98 -0.67
N CYS A 81 1.31 -8.19 -1.81
CA CYS A 81 0.39 -7.23 -2.40
C CYS A 81 -0.83 -6.96 -1.52
N SER A 82 -1.38 -7.97 -0.86
CA SER A 82 -2.53 -7.78 0.02
C SER A 82 -2.22 -6.86 1.20
N ILE A 83 -1.00 -6.93 1.72
CA ILE A 83 -0.59 -6.09 2.83
C ILE A 83 -0.21 -4.69 2.35
N ILE A 84 0.47 -4.60 1.21
CA ILE A 84 0.77 -3.30 0.59
C ILE A 84 -0.54 -2.56 0.32
N ASP A 85 -1.56 -3.27 -0.19
CA ASP A 85 -2.89 -2.70 -0.43
C ASP A 85 -3.49 -2.11 0.85
N LYS A 86 -3.43 -2.83 1.97
CA LYS A 86 -3.95 -2.34 3.25
C LYS A 86 -3.26 -1.05 3.70
N PHE A 87 -1.94 -1.01 3.59
CA PHE A 87 -1.15 0.14 4.00
C PHE A 87 -1.36 1.33 3.05
N ALA A 88 -1.36 1.05 1.74
CA ALA A 88 -1.54 2.09 0.72
C ALA A 88 -2.94 2.70 0.78
N CYS A 89 -3.99 1.90 0.89
CA CYS A 89 -5.35 2.40 0.99
C CYS A 89 -5.55 3.26 2.24
N ASP A 90 -4.98 2.84 3.36
CA ASP A 90 -5.02 3.64 4.59
C ASP A 90 -4.37 5.01 4.37
N ALA A 91 -3.22 5.04 3.70
CA ALA A 91 -2.52 6.27 3.39
C ALA A 91 -3.32 7.16 2.44
N LEU A 92 -3.91 6.57 1.40
CA LEU A 92 -4.70 7.32 0.42
C LEU A 92 -5.95 7.93 1.04
N VAL A 93 -6.60 7.22 1.96
CA VAL A 93 -7.77 7.74 2.68
C VAL A 93 -7.34 8.87 3.62
N LYS A 94 -6.25 8.68 4.36
CA LYS A 94 -5.75 9.73 5.27
C LYS A 94 -5.29 10.97 4.55
N ALA A 95 -4.74 10.82 3.35
CA ALA A 95 -4.35 11.96 2.52
C ALA A 95 -5.54 12.64 1.83
N GLY A 96 -6.73 12.07 1.94
CA GLY A 96 -7.94 12.61 1.32
C GLY A 96 -8.06 12.35 -0.18
N ILE A 97 -7.21 11.50 -0.75
CA ILE A 97 -7.26 11.14 -2.16
C ILE A 97 -8.45 10.22 -2.41
N LEU A 98 -8.62 9.20 -1.57
CA LEU A 98 -9.81 8.36 -1.56
C LEU A 98 -10.70 8.78 -0.39
N LYS A 99 -12.00 8.76 -0.59
CA LYS A 99 -12.96 9.00 0.49
C LYS A 99 -13.08 7.77 1.37
N ASP A 100 -12.97 6.58 0.76
CA ASP A 100 -13.24 5.33 1.40
C ASP A 100 -12.53 4.23 0.59
N ASP A 101 -12.07 3.18 1.26
CA ASP A 101 -11.47 2.02 0.61
C ASP A 101 -12.47 0.88 0.41
N SER A 102 -13.77 1.12 0.68
CA SER A 102 -14.81 0.13 0.47
C SER A 102 -15.19 0.01 -1.02
N PHE A 103 -16.03 -0.96 -1.33
CA PHE A 103 -16.51 -1.19 -2.68
C PHE A 103 -17.23 0.02 -3.28
N ALA A 104 -17.65 0.96 -2.46
CA ALA A 104 -18.32 2.17 -2.95
C ALA A 104 -17.38 3.02 -3.80
N GLN A 105 -16.09 3.00 -3.53
CA GLN A 105 -15.11 3.73 -4.32
C GLN A 105 -14.06 2.83 -4.95
N VAL A 106 -13.53 1.84 -4.24
CA VAL A 106 -12.57 0.88 -4.81
C VAL A 106 -13.35 -0.30 -5.34
N THR A 107 -13.58 -0.32 -6.64
CA THR A 107 -14.44 -1.32 -7.27
C THR A 107 -13.70 -2.56 -7.74
N ALA A 108 -12.39 -2.47 -7.89
CA ALA A 108 -11.57 -3.61 -8.29
C ALA A 108 -10.13 -3.42 -7.79
N VAL A 109 -9.50 -4.50 -7.42
CA VAL A 109 -8.08 -4.52 -7.05
C VAL A 109 -7.41 -5.64 -7.83
N VAL A 110 -6.31 -5.31 -8.50
CA VAL A 110 -5.58 -6.24 -9.35
C VAL A 110 -4.13 -6.31 -8.89
N TYR A 111 -3.60 -7.53 -8.78
CA TYR A 111 -2.19 -7.76 -8.48
C TYR A 111 -1.51 -8.32 -9.72
N LYS A 112 -0.37 -7.72 -10.09
CA LYS A 112 0.42 -8.16 -11.24
C LYS A 112 1.87 -8.35 -10.83
N PHE A 113 2.54 -9.30 -11.48
CA PHE A 113 3.98 -9.47 -11.32
C PHE A 113 4.69 -8.65 -12.39
N GLY A 114 5.61 -7.78 -11.97
CA GLY A 114 6.32 -6.87 -12.88
C GLY A 114 7.71 -7.35 -13.29
N GLY A 115 8.22 -8.39 -12.65
CA GLY A 115 9.53 -8.91 -13.00
C GLY A 115 10.59 -8.84 -11.92
#